data_72e43c98d58ff76f17479806bdb8364d
#
_entry.id   72e43c98d58ff76f17479806bdb8364d
#
_cell.length_a   1.000
_cell.length_b   1.000
_cell.length_c   1.000
_cell.angle_alpha   90.00
_cell.angle_beta   90.00
_cell.angle_gamma   90.00
#
_symmetry.space_group_name_H-M   'P 1'
#
loop_
_entity.id
_entity.type
_entity.pdbx_description
1 polymer ?
#
loop_
_entity_poly.entity_id
_entity_poly.type
_entity_poly.pdbx_seq_one_letter_code
_entity_poly.pdbx_strand_id
1 'polypeptide(L)'
;MTASILSAGEEEAACRMVTHLTQSYAVCSFDPTASDIGIFHRGRDGQPYGGFAPLMHDLRQEGEYLEFAMNGGMYERDLTSVGLLVTDGVERKAIDQGYSWGNFYLKPNGVFFLQGGRAGVLETEAYVDAAVKPDFATQSGPMLVIDGQLHPAFLPKSDSLQIRNGVGVDQKGMAIFAISLEPVRFHDFATLFRDQLGCANALFLDGSISSLFAPSLQRYDNTHPMGPIIAVTRKIPGS
;
A
#
# COMPACT_ATOMS: atom_id res chain seq x y z
N MET A 1 3.64 -49.40 14.88
CA MET A 1 3.93 -48.49 13.77
C MET A 1 2.87 -47.37 13.81
N THR A 2 3.22 -46.28 14.47
CA THR A 2 2.32 -45.09 14.58
C THR A 2 2.70 -44.12 13.50
N ALA A 3 1.84 -43.96 12.51
CA ALA A 3 2.02 -42.95 11.46
C ALA A 3 1.76 -41.55 12.05
N SER A 4 2.80 -40.71 12.11
CA SER A 4 2.66 -39.27 12.35
C SER A 4 1.94 -38.64 11.18
N ILE A 5 0.75 -38.13 11.43
CA ILE A 5 0.05 -37.26 10.50
C ILE A 5 0.75 -35.89 10.62
N LEU A 6 1.54 -35.53 9.60
CA LEU A 6 2.02 -34.15 9.41
C LEU A 6 0.76 -33.30 9.19
N SER A 7 0.46 -32.41 10.14
CA SER A 7 -0.53 -31.37 9.93
C SER A 7 -0.02 -30.46 8.79
N ALA A 8 -0.74 -30.40 7.68
CA ALA A 8 -0.60 -29.33 6.74
C ALA A 8 -0.83 -28.02 7.51
N GLY A 9 0.19 -27.18 7.62
CA GLY A 9 0.04 -25.86 8.22
C GLY A 9 -1.06 -25.13 7.44
N GLU A 10 -2.09 -24.66 8.12
CA GLU A 10 -3.05 -23.74 7.53
C GLU A 10 -2.24 -22.53 7.05
N GLU A 11 -2.20 -22.33 5.75
CA GLU A 11 -1.63 -21.12 5.14
C GLU A 11 -2.46 -19.94 5.66
N GLU A 12 -1.87 -19.15 6.55
CA GLU A 12 -2.57 -18.01 7.17
C GLU A 12 -3.04 -17.07 6.05
N ALA A 13 -4.33 -16.77 5.99
CA ALA A 13 -4.91 -15.95 4.95
C ALA A 13 -4.17 -14.61 4.85
N ALA A 14 -3.74 -14.23 3.66
CA ALA A 14 -2.97 -13.00 3.42
C ALA A 14 -3.68 -11.74 3.94
N CYS A 15 -5.02 -11.73 3.96
CA CYS A 15 -5.84 -10.65 4.47
C CYS A 15 -6.71 -11.10 5.64
N ARG A 16 -6.79 -10.27 6.69
CA ARG A 16 -7.62 -10.51 7.88
C ARG A 16 -8.21 -9.22 8.43
N MET A 17 -9.26 -9.35 9.22
CA MET A 17 -9.81 -8.25 10.02
C MET A 17 -9.01 -8.10 11.32
N VAL A 18 -8.73 -6.86 11.69
CA VAL A 18 -7.96 -6.49 12.89
C VAL A 18 -8.72 -5.41 13.65
N THR A 19 -8.79 -5.54 14.98
CA THR A 19 -9.31 -4.49 15.86
C THR A 19 -8.15 -3.83 16.60
N HIS A 20 -8.08 -2.49 16.55
CA HIS A 20 -7.12 -1.69 17.29
C HIS A 20 -7.81 -0.45 17.85
N LEU A 21 -7.63 -0.17 19.14
CA LEU A 21 -8.28 0.95 19.87
C LEU A 21 -9.79 1.03 19.60
N THR A 22 -10.49 -0.12 19.61
CA THR A 22 -11.94 -0.25 19.33
C THR A 22 -12.37 -0.04 17.86
N GLN A 23 -11.46 0.24 16.95
CA GLN A 23 -11.70 0.48 15.52
C GLN A 23 -11.31 -0.75 14.70
N SER A 24 -12.01 -0.95 13.58
CA SER A 24 -11.85 -2.12 12.72
C SER A 24 -11.05 -1.78 11.48
N TYR A 25 -10.16 -2.69 11.09
CA TYR A 25 -9.27 -2.54 9.93
C TYR A 25 -9.23 -3.84 9.12
N ALA A 26 -9.18 -3.70 7.80
CA ALA A 26 -8.73 -4.79 6.94
C ALA A 26 -7.21 -4.66 6.78
N VAL A 27 -6.48 -5.73 7.09
CA VAL A 27 -5.02 -5.78 7.03
C VAL A 27 -4.62 -6.95 6.14
N CYS A 28 -3.77 -6.67 5.14
CA CYS A 28 -3.20 -7.66 4.23
C CYS A 28 -1.67 -7.64 4.32
N SER A 29 -1.05 -8.82 4.34
CA SER A 29 0.39 -8.99 4.53
C SER A 29 0.96 -9.90 3.46
N PHE A 30 2.00 -9.47 2.77
CA PHE A 30 2.61 -10.21 1.68
C PHE A 30 4.14 -10.24 1.82
N ASP A 31 4.72 -11.42 1.58
CA ASP A 31 6.17 -11.59 1.46
C ASP A 31 6.60 -11.13 0.06
N PRO A 32 7.41 -10.06 -0.09
CA PRO A 32 7.86 -9.59 -1.39
C PRO A 32 8.73 -10.57 -2.15
N THR A 33 9.28 -11.61 -1.48
CA THR A 33 10.08 -12.64 -2.13
C THR A 33 9.21 -13.76 -2.71
N ALA A 34 7.96 -13.91 -2.25
CA ALA A 34 7.04 -14.98 -2.61
C ALA A 34 5.77 -14.48 -3.32
N SER A 35 5.59 -13.15 -3.40
CA SER A 35 4.41 -12.52 -3.98
C SER A 35 4.80 -11.54 -5.08
N ASP A 36 4.11 -11.60 -6.21
CA ASP A 36 4.29 -10.66 -7.31
C ASP A 36 3.58 -9.34 -6.98
N ILE A 37 4.25 -8.49 -6.19
CA ILE A 37 3.75 -7.17 -5.81
C ILE A 37 4.20 -6.16 -6.86
N GLY A 38 3.27 -5.40 -7.43
CA GLY A 38 3.56 -4.37 -8.42
C GLY A 38 2.78 -3.08 -8.19
N ILE A 39 3.16 -2.04 -8.93
CA ILE A 39 2.41 -0.77 -8.98
C ILE A 39 1.97 -0.54 -10.43
N PHE A 40 0.68 -0.43 -10.62
CA PHE A 40 0.02 -0.30 -11.91
C PHE A 40 -0.61 1.09 -12.03
N HIS A 41 -0.52 1.69 -13.22
CA HIS A 41 -1.08 3.03 -13.40
C HIS A 41 -1.79 3.16 -14.75
N ARG A 42 -1.16 2.73 -15.85
CA ARG A 42 -1.69 2.86 -17.20
C ARG A 42 -1.79 1.51 -17.89
N GLY A 43 -2.89 1.32 -18.61
CA GLY A 43 -3.09 0.16 -19.46
C GLY A 43 -2.26 0.22 -20.74
N ARG A 44 -2.41 -0.79 -21.58
CA ARG A 44 -1.73 -0.92 -22.88
C ARG A 44 -2.10 0.20 -23.86
N ASP A 45 -3.26 0.79 -23.70
CA ASP A 45 -3.74 1.95 -24.47
C ASP A 45 -3.14 3.28 -24.01
N GLY A 46 -2.31 3.26 -22.95
CA GLY A 46 -1.69 4.43 -22.35
C GLY A 46 -2.62 5.24 -21.43
N GLN A 47 -3.88 4.83 -21.28
CA GLN A 47 -4.81 5.50 -20.37
C GLN A 47 -4.65 5.00 -18.92
N PRO A 48 -4.90 5.86 -17.90
CA PRO A 48 -4.95 5.40 -16.52
C PRO A 48 -6.01 4.30 -16.37
N TYR A 49 -5.70 3.26 -15.58
CA TYR A 49 -6.68 2.22 -15.26
C TYR A 49 -7.92 2.78 -14.57
N GLY A 50 -7.75 3.77 -13.70
CA GLY A 50 -8.84 4.42 -12.99
C GLY A 50 -9.63 3.51 -12.04
N GLY A 51 -9.27 2.23 -11.94
CA GLY A 51 -9.97 1.27 -11.08
C GLY A 51 -9.47 -0.16 -11.25
N PHE A 52 -9.96 -1.08 -10.39
CA PHE A 52 -9.53 -2.47 -10.41
C PHE A 52 -10.03 -3.25 -11.63
N ALA A 53 -11.23 -2.97 -12.14
CA ALA A 53 -11.81 -3.74 -13.24
C ALA A 53 -11.01 -3.66 -14.56
N PRO A 54 -10.55 -2.48 -15.04
CA PRO A 54 -9.68 -2.40 -16.21
C PRO A 54 -8.34 -3.14 -15.98
N LEU A 55 -7.72 -3.00 -14.80
CA LEU A 55 -6.50 -3.73 -14.45
C LEU A 55 -6.73 -5.25 -14.50
N MET A 56 -7.82 -5.74 -13.90
CA MET A 56 -8.18 -7.16 -13.94
C MET A 56 -8.38 -7.68 -15.36
N HIS A 57 -8.92 -6.83 -16.25
CA HIS A 57 -9.12 -7.19 -17.66
C HIS A 57 -7.77 -7.42 -18.35
N ASP A 58 -6.81 -6.50 -18.20
CA ASP A 58 -5.49 -6.59 -18.81
C ASP A 58 -4.68 -7.76 -18.26
N LEU A 59 -4.68 -7.96 -16.94
CA LEU A 59 -4.00 -9.09 -16.28
C LEU A 59 -4.49 -10.45 -16.80
N ARG A 60 -5.81 -10.60 -17.01
CA ARG A 60 -6.37 -11.85 -17.56
C ARG A 60 -5.84 -12.16 -18.96
N GLN A 61 -5.58 -11.15 -19.78
CA GLN A 61 -4.98 -11.34 -21.12
C GLN A 61 -3.51 -11.79 -21.04
N GLU A 62 -2.86 -11.54 -19.90
CA GLU A 62 -1.49 -11.99 -19.59
C GLU A 62 -1.44 -13.33 -18.85
N GLY A 63 -2.61 -13.96 -18.64
CA GLY A 63 -2.71 -15.21 -17.88
C GLY A 63 -2.55 -15.01 -16.38
N GLU A 64 -2.89 -13.82 -15.87
CA GLU A 64 -2.79 -13.48 -14.47
C GLU A 64 -4.14 -13.06 -13.89
N TYR A 65 -4.25 -13.11 -12.56
CA TYR A 65 -5.40 -12.59 -11.82
C TYR A 65 -4.95 -11.77 -10.63
N LEU A 66 -5.86 -10.90 -10.17
CA LEU A 66 -5.66 -10.04 -9.03
C LEU A 66 -5.98 -10.80 -7.74
N GLU A 67 -5.01 -10.95 -6.85
CA GLU A 67 -5.19 -11.51 -5.50
C GLU A 67 -5.56 -10.42 -4.50
N PHE A 68 -4.90 -9.26 -4.62
CA PHE A 68 -5.09 -8.09 -3.78
C PHE A 68 -4.85 -6.83 -4.60
N ALA A 69 -5.56 -5.75 -4.30
CA ALA A 69 -5.18 -4.41 -4.76
C ALA A 69 -5.68 -3.32 -3.81
N MET A 70 -4.94 -2.23 -3.79
CA MET A 70 -5.27 -1.01 -3.05
C MET A 70 -4.83 0.20 -3.88
N ASN A 71 -5.50 1.35 -3.74
CA ASN A 71 -4.97 2.58 -4.31
C ASN A 71 -3.56 2.86 -3.76
N GLY A 72 -2.67 3.31 -4.61
CA GLY A 72 -1.31 3.73 -4.27
C GLY A 72 -1.25 5.16 -3.72
N GLY A 73 -0.14 5.85 -4.00
CA GLY A 73 0.06 7.23 -3.57
C GLY A 73 -0.90 8.22 -4.20
N MET A 74 -0.90 9.44 -3.68
CA MET A 74 -1.82 10.50 -4.08
C MET A 74 -1.66 10.90 -5.55
N TYR A 75 -2.75 11.35 -6.15
CA TYR A 75 -2.83 11.69 -7.57
C TYR A 75 -3.70 12.93 -7.82
N GLU A 76 -3.51 13.53 -8.98
CA GLU A 76 -4.24 14.68 -9.48
C GLU A 76 -5.61 14.27 -10.06
N ARG A 77 -6.44 15.25 -10.42
CA ARG A 77 -7.78 15.00 -11.01
C ARG A 77 -7.75 14.21 -12.32
N ASP A 78 -6.65 14.29 -13.05
CA ASP A 78 -6.40 13.52 -14.27
C ASP A 78 -5.78 12.14 -14.02
N LEU A 79 -5.76 11.72 -12.76
CA LEU A 79 -5.21 10.45 -12.27
C LEU A 79 -3.68 10.32 -12.37
N THR A 80 -2.95 11.38 -12.72
CA THR A 80 -1.49 11.37 -12.67
C THR A 80 -0.99 11.43 -11.23
N SER A 81 0.13 10.75 -10.92
CA SER A 81 0.72 10.78 -9.59
C SER A 81 1.15 12.19 -9.19
N VAL A 82 0.94 12.60 -7.94
CA VAL A 82 1.46 13.87 -7.39
C VAL A 82 2.99 13.82 -7.30
N GLY A 83 3.54 12.78 -6.71
CA GLY A 83 4.96 12.58 -6.53
C GLY A 83 5.52 11.40 -7.31
N LEU A 84 6.66 10.87 -6.85
CA LEU A 84 7.37 9.77 -7.51
C LEU A 84 6.43 8.62 -7.87
N LEU A 85 6.57 8.18 -9.09
CA LEU A 85 5.97 6.94 -9.57
C LEU A 85 6.99 6.19 -10.42
N VAL A 86 7.32 4.96 -10.03
CA VAL A 86 8.14 4.05 -10.82
C VAL A 86 7.33 2.77 -11.07
N THR A 87 7.26 2.36 -12.32
CA THR A 87 6.64 1.10 -12.74
C THR A 87 7.60 0.36 -13.65
N ASP A 88 7.85 -0.93 -13.36
CA ASP A 88 8.77 -1.78 -14.12
C ASP A 88 10.17 -1.16 -14.29
N GLY A 89 10.71 -0.57 -13.22
CA GLY A 89 12.01 0.10 -13.21
C GLY A 89 12.07 1.43 -13.99
N VAL A 90 10.94 1.90 -14.53
CA VAL A 90 10.86 3.16 -15.30
C VAL A 90 10.21 4.25 -14.47
N GLU A 91 10.93 5.36 -14.26
CA GLU A 91 10.39 6.56 -13.61
C GLU A 91 9.33 7.21 -14.52
N ARG A 92 8.08 7.19 -14.07
CA ARG A 92 6.93 7.80 -14.76
C ARG A 92 6.67 9.23 -14.28
N LYS A 93 7.02 9.52 -13.04
CA LYS A 93 6.94 10.84 -12.39
C LYS A 93 8.13 10.99 -11.47
N ALA A 94 8.79 12.13 -11.51
CA ALA A 94 9.91 12.42 -10.64
C ALA A 94 9.48 12.61 -9.19
N ILE A 95 10.44 12.42 -8.27
CA ILE A 95 10.21 12.66 -6.85
C ILE A 95 9.88 14.14 -6.58
N ASP A 96 8.90 14.39 -5.72
CA ASP A 96 8.52 15.73 -5.30
C ASP A 96 9.09 16.01 -3.89
N GLN A 97 10.05 16.94 -3.83
CA GLN A 97 10.65 17.44 -2.59
C GLN A 97 10.10 18.83 -2.19
N GLY A 98 9.11 19.33 -2.94
CA GLY A 98 8.52 20.65 -2.75
C GLY A 98 7.73 20.79 -1.46
N TYR A 99 7.10 21.96 -1.31
CA TYR A 99 6.21 22.32 -0.21
C TYR A 99 4.92 22.90 -0.80
N SER A 100 3.78 22.41 -0.34
CA SER A 100 2.46 22.89 -0.73
C SER A 100 1.43 22.54 0.36
N TRP A 101 0.15 22.57 0.05
CA TRP A 101 -0.94 22.27 0.97
C TRP A 101 -1.42 20.82 0.82
N GLY A 102 -2.00 20.29 1.89
CA GLY A 102 -2.60 18.96 1.92
C GLY A 102 -1.70 17.90 2.54
N ASN A 103 -2.25 16.70 2.66
CA ASN A 103 -1.60 15.60 3.37
C ASN A 103 -0.29 15.15 2.71
N PHE A 104 -0.21 15.19 1.38
CA PHE A 104 1.03 14.84 0.66
C PHE A 104 2.22 15.67 1.12
N TYR A 105 2.00 16.96 1.39
CA TYR A 105 3.03 17.93 1.80
C TYR A 105 3.15 18.09 3.31
N LEU A 106 2.42 17.31 4.12
CA LEU A 106 2.64 17.24 5.56
C LEU A 106 3.90 16.41 5.82
N LYS A 107 5.04 17.10 5.88
CA LYS A 107 6.36 16.48 6.04
C LYS A 107 6.64 16.07 7.49
N PRO A 108 7.38 14.93 7.66
CA PRO A 108 7.98 14.13 6.60
C PRO A 108 6.93 13.29 5.84
N ASN A 109 7.02 13.35 4.51
CA ASN A 109 6.36 12.43 3.60
C ASN A 109 7.35 11.36 3.15
N GLY A 110 6.93 10.37 2.36
CA GLY A 110 7.80 9.23 2.08
C GLY A 110 7.48 8.48 0.80
N VAL A 111 8.27 7.45 0.57
CA VAL A 111 8.18 6.56 -0.58
C VAL A 111 8.05 5.12 -0.11
N PHE A 112 7.01 4.43 -0.61
CA PHE A 112 6.96 2.97 -0.62
C PHE A 112 7.60 2.48 -1.91
N PHE A 113 8.47 1.48 -1.82
CA PHE A 113 9.18 0.94 -2.97
C PHE A 113 9.41 -0.57 -2.86
N LEU A 114 9.60 -1.19 -4.03
CA LEU A 114 10.01 -2.58 -4.20
C LEU A 114 11.30 -2.60 -4.98
N GLN A 115 12.27 -3.38 -4.53
CA GLN A 115 13.58 -3.51 -5.16
C GLN A 115 14.14 -4.92 -4.95
N GLY A 116 14.35 -5.67 -6.02
CA GLY A 116 14.98 -6.98 -5.97
C GLY A 116 14.29 -7.96 -5.00
N GLY A 117 12.96 -8.00 -4.99
CA GLY A 117 12.16 -8.86 -4.10
C GLY A 117 12.12 -8.40 -2.65
N ARG A 118 12.42 -7.12 -2.37
CA ARG A 118 12.29 -6.52 -1.03
C ARG A 118 11.38 -5.32 -1.07
N ALA A 119 10.61 -5.13 -0.01
CA ALA A 119 9.82 -3.93 0.20
C ALA A 119 10.54 -2.97 1.16
N GLY A 120 10.33 -1.67 0.95
CA GLY A 120 10.83 -0.62 1.85
C GLY A 120 9.89 0.57 1.92
N VAL A 121 9.93 1.26 3.05
CA VAL A 121 9.31 2.58 3.25
C VAL A 121 10.39 3.48 3.81
N LEU A 122 10.68 4.57 3.13
CA LEU A 122 11.64 5.58 3.57
C LEU A 122 11.01 6.97 3.52
N GLU A 123 11.44 7.82 4.41
CA GLU A 123 11.21 9.25 4.31
C GLU A 123 11.83 9.78 3.01
N THR A 124 11.24 10.83 2.41
CA THR A 124 11.60 11.30 1.07
C THR A 124 13.08 11.68 0.93
N GLU A 125 13.65 12.40 1.90
CA GLU A 125 15.07 12.81 1.84
C GLU A 125 15.97 11.58 2.03
N ALA A 126 15.65 10.69 2.97
CA ALA A 126 16.37 9.44 3.17
C ALA A 126 16.32 8.52 1.94
N TYR A 127 15.19 8.50 1.21
CA TYR A 127 15.05 7.75 -0.04
C TYR A 127 15.99 8.30 -1.12
N VAL A 128 16.07 9.62 -1.26
CA VAL A 128 16.98 10.29 -2.22
C VAL A 128 18.45 10.02 -1.87
N ASP A 129 18.81 10.16 -0.59
CA ASP A 129 20.18 9.95 -0.12
C ASP A 129 20.65 8.49 -0.28
N ALA A 130 19.72 7.55 -0.10
CA ALA A 130 20.00 6.12 -0.31
C ALA A 130 20.16 5.73 -1.78
N ALA A 131 19.87 6.65 -2.72
CA ALA A 131 19.95 6.42 -4.17
C ALA A 131 19.27 5.12 -4.61
N VAL A 132 18.08 4.84 -4.07
CA VAL A 132 17.31 3.61 -4.35
C VAL A 132 17.01 3.51 -5.84
N LYS A 133 17.17 2.32 -6.40
CA LYS A 133 16.81 1.99 -7.79
C LYS A 133 15.66 0.97 -7.77
N PRO A 134 14.43 1.40 -7.59
CA PRO A 134 13.31 0.51 -7.38
C PRO A 134 12.82 -0.10 -8.71
N ASP A 135 12.26 -1.31 -8.60
CA ASP A 135 11.45 -1.90 -9.65
C ASP A 135 10.08 -1.19 -9.70
N PHE A 136 9.53 -0.87 -8.51
CA PHE A 136 8.30 -0.11 -8.32
C PHE A 136 8.45 0.87 -7.17
N ALA A 137 7.89 2.07 -7.30
CA ALA A 137 7.83 3.04 -6.21
C ALA A 137 6.62 3.98 -6.34
N THR A 138 6.09 4.42 -5.20
CA THR A 138 5.10 5.47 -5.13
C THR A 138 5.36 6.37 -3.94
N GLN A 139 5.37 7.67 -4.18
CA GLN A 139 5.48 8.68 -3.13
C GLN A 139 4.10 9.09 -2.64
N SER A 140 3.98 9.29 -1.33
CA SER A 140 2.76 9.81 -0.71
C SER A 140 3.09 10.48 0.63
N GLY A 141 2.06 10.83 1.39
CA GLY A 141 2.28 11.46 2.70
C GLY A 141 1.00 11.75 3.47
N PRO A 142 1.17 11.93 4.78
CA PRO A 142 2.43 11.93 5.54
C PRO A 142 2.97 10.52 5.82
N MET A 143 4.22 10.42 6.28
CA MET A 143 4.69 9.22 6.97
C MET A 143 3.81 9.00 8.21
N LEU A 144 3.44 7.76 8.49
CA LEU A 144 2.69 7.38 9.69
C LEU A 144 3.63 7.07 10.85
N VAL A 145 4.66 6.28 10.55
CA VAL A 145 5.72 5.88 11.48
C VAL A 145 7.06 6.12 10.79
N ILE A 146 8.01 6.67 11.54
CA ILE A 146 9.37 7.00 11.09
C ILE A 146 10.33 6.47 12.15
N ASP A 147 11.12 5.45 11.79
CA ASP A 147 12.07 4.79 12.70
C ASP A 147 11.45 4.43 14.07
N GLY A 148 10.24 3.89 14.04
CA GLY A 148 9.49 3.49 15.23
C GLY A 148 8.81 4.64 15.99
N GLN A 149 8.91 5.88 15.53
CA GLN A 149 8.24 7.04 16.11
C GLN A 149 7.03 7.47 15.29
N LEU A 150 5.96 7.89 15.96
CA LEU A 150 4.81 8.45 15.26
C LEU A 150 5.17 9.81 14.65
N HIS A 151 4.56 10.13 13.54
CA HIS A 151 4.71 11.45 12.92
C HIS A 151 4.41 12.57 13.94
N PRO A 152 5.30 13.58 14.12
CA PRO A 152 5.21 14.55 15.21
C PRO A 152 3.97 15.45 15.18
N ALA A 153 3.35 15.62 14.02
CA ALA A 153 2.13 16.43 13.88
C ALA A 153 0.83 15.69 14.28
N PHE A 154 0.88 14.39 14.60
CA PHE A 154 -0.34 13.63 14.90
C PHE A 154 -0.82 13.85 16.33
N LEU A 155 -2.01 14.37 16.46
CA LEU A 155 -2.63 14.67 17.75
C LEU A 155 -3.60 13.55 18.15
N PRO A 156 -3.45 12.95 19.36
CA PRO A 156 -4.33 11.88 19.85
C PRO A 156 -5.80 12.27 19.97
N LYS A 157 -6.08 13.58 20.08
CA LYS A 157 -7.45 14.13 20.22
C LYS A 157 -7.88 14.97 19.02
N SER A 158 -7.30 14.71 17.84
CA SER A 158 -7.69 15.41 16.60
C SER A 158 -9.13 15.10 16.22
N ASP A 159 -9.86 16.09 15.76
CA ASP A 159 -11.22 15.92 15.21
C ASP A 159 -11.23 15.49 13.74
N SER A 160 -10.05 15.41 13.10
CA SER A 160 -9.91 14.94 11.71
C SER A 160 -10.06 13.42 11.62
N LEU A 161 -11.29 12.99 11.38
CA LEU A 161 -11.69 11.60 11.19
C LEU A 161 -11.93 11.31 9.71
N GLN A 162 -11.23 10.33 9.14
CA GLN A 162 -11.37 9.92 7.73
C GLN A 162 -11.15 8.41 7.60
N ILE A 163 -11.70 7.79 6.56
CA ILE A 163 -11.22 6.48 6.12
C ILE A 163 -9.77 6.67 5.68
N ARG A 164 -8.89 5.77 6.12
CA ARG A 164 -7.46 5.87 5.84
C ARG A 164 -6.92 4.55 5.36
N ASN A 165 -6.01 4.61 4.40
CA ASN A 165 -5.23 3.46 4.00
C ASN A 165 -3.74 3.79 4.03
N GLY A 166 -2.91 2.76 4.11
CA GLY A 166 -1.47 2.93 4.21
C GLY A 166 -0.73 1.62 4.00
N VAL A 167 0.58 1.75 3.91
CA VAL A 167 1.52 0.64 3.76
C VAL A 167 2.67 0.79 4.75
N GLY A 168 3.11 -0.30 5.32
CA GLY A 168 4.30 -0.40 6.16
C GLY A 168 5.12 -1.64 5.81
N VAL A 169 6.32 -1.71 6.36
CA VAL A 169 7.16 -2.90 6.28
C VAL A 169 7.49 -3.32 7.70
N ASP A 170 7.20 -4.58 8.04
CA ASP A 170 7.48 -5.12 9.36
C ASP A 170 8.95 -5.57 9.51
N GLN A 171 9.31 -6.00 10.71
CA GLN A 171 10.67 -6.46 11.03
C GLN A 171 11.09 -7.74 10.27
N LYS A 172 10.14 -8.48 9.68
CA LYS A 172 10.40 -9.65 8.86
C LYS A 172 10.54 -9.31 7.37
N GLY A 173 10.34 -8.03 7.01
CA GLY A 173 10.37 -7.57 5.62
C GLY A 173 9.05 -7.76 4.87
N MET A 174 7.96 -8.13 5.58
CA MET A 174 6.64 -8.26 4.99
C MET A 174 6.08 -6.88 4.62
N ALA A 175 5.51 -6.75 3.43
CA ALA A 175 4.73 -5.57 3.04
C ALA A 175 3.33 -5.68 3.67
N ILE A 176 3.00 -4.72 4.53
CA ILE A 176 1.74 -4.68 5.28
C ILE A 176 0.87 -3.56 4.76
N PHE A 177 -0.31 -3.89 4.26
CA PHE A 177 -1.31 -2.93 3.79
C PHE A 177 -2.49 -2.90 4.77
N ALA A 178 -2.96 -1.71 5.13
CA ALA A 178 -4.11 -1.56 6.00
C ALA A 178 -5.07 -0.48 5.49
N ILE A 179 -6.36 -0.71 5.72
CA ILE A 179 -7.42 0.26 5.49
C ILE A 179 -8.41 0.23 6.66
N SER A 180 -8.81 1.41 7.16
CA SER A 180 -9.83 1.50 8.19
C SER A 180 -11.23 1.26 7.62
N LEU A 181 -12.12 0.62 8.39
CA LEU A 181 -13.51 0.39 7.99
C LEU A 181 -14.41 1.56 8.37
N GLU A 182 -13.97 2.35 9.31
CA GLU A 182 -14.64 3.55 9.83
C GLU A 182 -13.67 4.74 9.82
N PRO A 183 -14.17 5.98 9.91
CA PRO A 183 -13.31 7.15 9.99
C PRO A 183 -12.44 7.14 11.26
N VAL A 184 -11.12 7.27 11.09
CA VAL A 184 -10.12 7.22 12.17
C VAL A 184 -9.19 8.43 12.13
N ARG A 185 -8.54 8.74 13.28
CA ARG A 185 -7.48 9.75 13.36
C ARG A 185 -6.19 9.24 12.73
N PHE A 186 -5.34 10.14 12.26
CA PHE A 186 -3.97 9.77 11.87
C PHE A 186 -3.19 9.14 13.03
N HIS A 187 -3.33 9.67 14.24
CA HIS A 187 -2.68 9.12 15.42
C HIS A 187 -3.04 7.65 15.64
N ASP A 188 -4.34 7.32 15.64
CA ASP A 188 -4.83 5.96 15.90
C ASP A 188 -4.42 5.01 14.77
N PHE A 189 -4.45 5.48 13.52
CA PHE A 189 -4.00 4.71 12.36
C PHE A 189 -2.48 4.47 12.36
N ALA A 190 -1.70 5.45 12.80
CA ALA A 190 -0.26 5.31 12.93
C ALA A 190 0.13 4.36 14.08
N THR A 191 -0.60 4.39 15.22
CA THR A 191 -0.37 3.44 16.32
C THR A 191 -0.72 2.00 15.92
N LEU A 192 -1.68 1.77 15.02
CA LEU A 192 -1.92 0.45 14.45
C LEU A 192 -0.64 -0.11 13.78
N PHE A 193 -0.02 0.67 12.90
CA PHE A 193 1.19 0.23 12.20
C PHE A 193 2.36 -0.02 13.15
N ARG A 194 2.60 0.89 14.10
CA ARG A 194 3.72 0.79 15.03
C ARG A 194 3.52 -0.31 16.07
N ASP A 195 2.37 -0.29 16.77
CA ASP A 195 2.20 -1.06 18.02
C ASP A 195 1.64 -2.46 17.76
N GLN A 196 0.82 -2.63 16.73
CA GLN A 196 0.16 -3.91 16.45
C GLN A 196 0.73 -4.63 15.24
N LEU A 197 1.14 -3.89 14.19
CA LEU A 197 1.68 -4.46 12.96
C LEU A 197 3.22 -4.50 12.95
N GLY A 198 3.90 -3.88 13.93
CA GLY A 198 5.34 -3.95 14.10
C GLY A 198 6.16 -3.26 13.00
N CYS A 199 5.58 -2.26 12.34
CA CYS A 199 6.25 -1.53 11.27
C CYS A 199 7.08 -0.38 11.85
N ALA A 200 8.41 -0.41 11.64
CA ALA A 200 9.29 0.70 12.01
C ALA A 200 9.10 1.93 11.09
N ASN A 201 8.71 1.71 9.84
CA ASN A 201 8.35 2.74 8.88
C ASN A 201 7.02 2.40 8.23
N ALA A 202 6.12 3.40 8.14
CA ALA A 202 4.83 3.26 7.49
C ALA A 202 4.40 4.59 6.85
N LEU A 203 3.68 4.49 5.74
CA LEU A 203 3.28 5.58 4.88
C LEU A 203 1.76 5.59 4.69
N PHE A 204 1.14 6.74 4.86
CA PHE A 204 -0.23 6.99 4.43
C PHE A 204 -0.28 7.14 2.90
N LEU A 205 -1.24 6.50 2.27
CA LEU A 205 -1.38 6.51 0.81
C LEU A 205 -2.39 7.55 0.35
N ASP A 206 -3.70 7.33 0.57
CA ASP A 206 -4.73 8.32 0.28
C ASP A 206 -5.98 8.05 1.11
N GLY A 207 -6.55 9.08 1.75
CA GLY A 207 -7.73 8.96 2.59
C GLY A 207 -9.04 9.21 1.86
N SER A 208 -9.05 10.14 0.92
CA SER A 208 -10.28 10.57 0.26
C SER A 208 -10.88 9.49 -0.63
N ILE A 209 -10.06 8.54 -1.09
CA ILE A 209 -10.42 7.51 -2.06
C ILE A 209 -9.82 6.16 -1.66
N SER A 210 -9.85 5.86 -0.34
CA SER A 210 -9.39 4.56 0.16
C SER A 210 -10.22 3.43 -0.46
N SER A 211 -9.58 2.61 -1.28
CA SER A 211 -10.22 1.51 -2.01
C SER A 211 -9.41 0.23 -1.86
N LEU A 212 -10.11 -0.88 -1.64
CA LEU A 212 -9.54 -2.20 -1.45
C LEU A 212 -10.21 -3.24 -2.33
N PHE A 213 -9.42 -4.07 -2.98
CA PHE A 213 -9.82 -5.36 -3.56
C PHE A 213 -9.16 -6.46 -2.75
N ALA A 214 -9.95 -7.24 -2.02
CA ALA A 214 -9.50 -8.37 -1.22
C ALA A 214 -10.60 -9.45 -1.22
N PRO A 215 -10.59 -10.38 -2.20
CA PRO A 215 -11.63 -11.43 -2.32
C PRO A 215 -11.77 -12.31 -1.08
N SER A 216 -10.68 -12.59 -0.37
CA SER A 216 -10.70 -13.32 0.90
C SER A 216 -11.52 -12.64 2.00
N LEU A 217 -11.67 -11.33 1.94
CA LEU A 217 -12.53 -10.52 2.82
C LEU A 217 -13.86 -10.15 2.17
N GLN A 218 -14.17 -10.71 0.97
CA GLN A 218 -15.33 -10.36 0.17
C GLN A 218 -15.46 -8.85 -0.11
N ARG A 219 -14.32 -8.16 -0.28
CA ARG A 219 -14.28 -6.72 -0.48
C ARG A 219 -13.84 -6.35 -1.89
N TYR A 220 -14.61 -5.48 -2.52
CA TYR A 220 -14.37 -4.91 -3.84
C TYR A 220 -14.91 -3.47 -3.89
N ASP A 221 -14.06 -2.51 -3.62
CA ASP A 221 -14.41 -1.09 -3.64
C ASP A 221 -14.24 -0.56 -5.08
N ASN A 222 -15.26 0.14 -5.59
CA ASN A 222 -15.27 0.69 -6.94
C ASN A 222 -15.98 2.06 -7.03
N THR A 223 -15.99 2.80 -5.94
CA THR A 223 -16.80 4.02 -5.81
C THR A 223 -16.16 5.26 -6.43
N HIS A 224 -14.84 5.27 -6.57
CA HIS A 224 -14.10 6.44 -7.06
C HIS A 224 -13.01 6.03 -8.05
N PRO A 225 -12.73 6.85 -9.07
CA PRO A 225 -11.54 6.69 -9.89
C PRO A 225 -10.27 6.79 -9.03
N MET A 226 -9.24 6.01 -9.35
CA MET A 226 -7.96 6.01 -8.65
C MET A 226 -6.79 6.14 -9.64
N GLY A 227 -5.71 6.77 -9.18
CA GLY A 227 -4.46 6.90 -9.93
C GLY A 227 -3.64 5.62 -9.85
N PRO A 228 -2.42 5.63 -9.25
CA PRO A 228 -1.62 4.43 -9.08
C PRO A 228 -2.34 3.37 -8.22
N ILE A 229 -2.19 2.11 -8.59
CA ILE A 229 -2.76 0.94 -7.90
C ILE A 229 -1.60 0.05 -7.45
N ILE A 230 -1.49 -0.24 -6.16
CA ILE A 230 -0.61 -1.28 -5.65
C ILE A 230 -1.39 -2.59 -5.71
N ALA A 231 -0.81 -3.63 -6.28
CA ALA A 231 -1.49 -4.91 -6.41
C ALA A 231 -0.55 -6.10 -6.20
N VAL A 232 -1.14 -7.23 -5.82
CA VAL A 232 -0.52 -8.56 -5.84
C VAL A 232 -1.22 -9.36 -6.91
N THR A 233 -0.44 -9.91 -7.84
CA THR A 233 -0.94 -10.74 -8.93
C THR A 233 -0.51 -12.19 -8.76
N ARG A 234 -1.25 -13.10 -9.36
CA ARG A 234 -0.95 -14.53 -9.44
C ARG A 234 -1.18 -15.03 -10.85
N LYS A 235 -0.39 -15.98 -11.28
CA LYS A 235 -0.61 -16.68 -12.55
C LYS A 235 -1.84 -17.58 -12.47
N ILE A 236 -2.62 -17.61 -13.54
CA ILE A 236 -3.76 -18.52 -13.66
C ILE A 236 -3.20 -19.93 -13.83
N PRO A 237 -3.61 -20.89 -12.97
CA PRO A 237 -3.13 -22.27 -13.09
C PRO A 237 -3.44 -22.86 -14.47
N GLY A 238 -2.40 -23.30 -15.20
CA GLY A 238 -2.56 -23.95 -16.51
C GLY A 238 -2.66 -22.99 -17.71
N SER A 239 -2.40 -21.70 -17.53
CA SER A 239 -2.22 -20.75 -18.64
C SER A 239 -0.83 -20.82 -19.26
#